data_6f7290a62e84d3a49d240c5bfe4c8fb1
#
_entry.id   6f7290a62e84d3a49d240c5bfe4c8fb1
#
_cell.length_a   1.000
_cell.length_b   1.000
_cell.length_c   1.000
_cell.angle_alpha   90.00
_cell.angle_beta   90.00
_cell.angle_gamma   90.00
#
_symmetry.space_group_name_H-M   'P 1'
#
loop_
_entity.id
_entity.type
_entity.pdbx_description
1 polymer ?
#
loop_
_entity_poly.entity_id
_entity_poly.type
_entity_poly.pdbx_seq_one_letter_code
_entity_poly.pdbx_strand_id
1 'polypeptide(L)'
;MNLKKSLVNKKLIIGISVFIPIFIILLIIVCRNVIIPSNQDIINELKNTKCYSSKVEYVFKNSKSQFKESTIQYYSFDKGSRIEFKNGYNRVKVYKGEEIKVEENATDEYILDKNIDIIYPLAFIENVLSNPQDGDIKEVKADWGQGVYLQVDMKYSGKNKHLNKAELYVDKNKKVPVLLKILDDSNKERIIIFYKDFKKEKFLNDNLF
;
A
#
# COMPACT_ATOMS: atom_id res chain seq x y z
N MET A 1 50.11 24.77 43.87
CA MET A 1 49.78 24.16 42.54
C MET A 1 48.54 23.28 42.46
N ASN A 2 47.82 23.09 43.56
CA ASN A 2 46.64 22.16 43.61
C ASN A 2 45.27 22.80 43.35
N LEU A 3 45.11 24.11 43.50
CA LEU A 3 43.79 24.79 43.32
C LEU A 3 43.34 24.91 41.86
N LYS A 4 44.25 25.07 40.89
CA LYS A 4 43.93 25.15 39.46
C LYS A 4 43.44 23.80 38.90
N LYS A 5 43.99 22.67 39.39
CA LYS A 5 43.57 21.31 38.98
C LYS A 5 42.17 20.98 39.46
N SER A 6 41.81 21.42 40.67
CA SER A 6 40.46 21.21 41.25
C SER A 6 39.38 21.98 40.50
N LEU A 7 39.66 23.20 40.05
CA LEU A 7 38.72 24.04 39.30
C LEU A 7 38.49 23.53 37.86
N VAL A 8 39.51 22.99 37.21
CA VAL A 8 39.41 22.39 35.88
C VAL A 8 38.56 21.12 35.93
N ASN A 9 38.78 20.28 36.96
CA ASN A 9 38.00 19.06 37.14
C ASN A 9 36.51 19.37 37.43
N LYS A 10 36.19 20.40 38.24
CA LYS A 10 34.80 20.80 38.49
C LYS A 10 34.10 21.33 37.24
N LYS A 11 34.76 22.14 36.40
CA LYS A 11 34.20 22.62 35.12
C LYS A 11 33.98 21.47 34.13
N LEU A 12 34.89 20.50 34.11
CA LEU A 12 34.78 19.31 33.27
C LEU A 12 33.59 18.43 33.70
N ILE A 13 33.44 18.22 35.02
CA ILE A 13 32.32 17.44 35.56
C ILE A 13 30.95 18.10 35.27
N ILE A 14 30.87 19.42 35.39
CA ILE A 14 29.66 20.20 35.08
C ILE A 14 29.35 20.10 33.57
N GLY A 15 30.36 20.20 32.70
CA GLY A 15 30.21 20.05 31.26
C GLY A 15 29.68 18.67 30.88
N ILE A 16 30.27 17.63 31.44
CA ILE A 16 29.81 16.22 31.19
C ILE A 16 28.41 16.01 31.72
N SER A 17 28.08 16.55 32.90
CA SER A 17 26.75 16.42 33.52
C SER A 17 25.61 17.05 32.69
N VAL A 18 25.91 18.08 31.93
CA VAL A 18 24.92 18.72 31.01
C VAL A 18 24.91 18.04 29.64
N PHE A 19 26.04 17.58 29.14
CA PHE A 19 26.15 16.97 27.81
C PHE A 19 25.49 15.59 27.72
N ILE A 20 25.60 14.79 28.78
CA ILE A 20 25.00 13.44 28.84
C ILE A 20 23.47 13.47 28.62
N PRO A 21 22.67 14.25 29.39
CA PRO A 21 21.20 14.25 29.20
C PRO A 21 20.80 14.81 27.83
N ILE A 22 21.50 15.81 27.29
CA ILE A 22 21.25 16.33 25.94
C ILE A 22 21.51 15.25 24.89
N PHE A 23 22.62 14.51 25.03
CA PHE A 23 22.95 13.41 24.10
C PHE A 23 21.93 12.28 24.19
N ILE A 24 21.46 11.92 25.39
CA ILE A 24 20.42 10.90 25.60
C ILE A 24 19.10 11.36 24.94
N ILE A 25 18.69 12.62 25.12
CA ILE A 25 17.49 13.17 24.50
C ILE A 25 17.61 13.15 22.96
N LEU A 26 18.74 13.55 22.40
CA LEU A 26 19.01 13.48 20.97
C LEU A 26 18.97 12.04 20.46
N LEU A 27 19.56 11.11 21.18
CA LEU A 27 19.55 9.69 20.85
C LEU A 27 18.14 9.11 20.88
N ILE A 28 17.32 9.48 21.87
CA ILE A 28 15.90 9.10 21.95
C ILE A 28 15.11 9.66 20.76
N ILE A 29 15.31 10.93 20.39
CA ILE A 29 14.64 11.56 19.25
C ILE A 29 15.03 10.86 17.94
N VAL A 30 16.33 10.62 17.72
CA VAL A 30 16.83 9.91 16.53
C VAL A 30 16.29 8.48 16.48
N CYS A 31 16.39 7.74 17.58
CA CYS A 31 15.88 6.37 17.65
C CYS A 31 14.35 6.34 17.42
N ARG A 32 13.59 7.28 18.00
CA ARG A 32 12.15 7.35 17.81
C ARG A 32 11.77 7.58 16.35
N ASN A 33 12.43 8.51 15.67
CA ASN A 33 12.13 8.84 14.28
C ASN A 33 12.60 7.76 13.29
N VAL A 34 13.66 7.02 13.62
CA VAL A 34 14.20 5.95 12.75
C VAL A 34 13.50 4.59 13.01
N ILE A 35 13.12 4.31 14.26
CA ILE A 35 12.58 3.00 14.67
C ILE A 35 11.05 2.95 14.53
N ILE A 36 10.35 4.06 14.74
CA ILE A 36 8.88 4.13 14.65
C ILE A 36 8.51 5.05 13.48
N PRO A 37 8.29 4.50 12.28
CA PRO A 37 7.90 5.30 11.14
C PRO A 37 6.55 5.97 11.39
N SER A 38 6.36 7.17 10.88
CA SER A 38 5.06 7.84 10.89
C SER A 38 4.05 7.08 10.03
N ASN A 39 2.77 7.36 10.21
CA ASN A 39 1.72 6.78 9.37
C ASN A 39 1.93 7.14 7.89
N GLN A 40 2.38 8.37 7.63
CA GLN A 40 2.70 8.83 6.27
C GLN A 40 3.89 8.08 5.68
N ASP A 41 4.93 7.77 6.47
CA ASP A 41 6.09 7.01 6.00
C ASP A 41 5.69 5.59 5.59
N ILE A 42 4.77 4.96 6.32
CA ILE A 42 4.25 3.63 5.99
C ILE A 42 3.53 3.66 4.64
N ILE A 43 2.67 4.65 4.41
CA ILE A 43 1.95 4.80 3.14
C ILE A 43 2.90 5.15 2.00
N ASN A 44 3.89 6.02 2.23
CA ASN A 44 4.90 6.36 1.23
C ASN A 44 5.78 5.16 0.88
N GLU A 45 6.17 4.34 1.87
CA GLU A 45 6.90 3.09 1.64
C GLU A 45 6.09 2.12 0.77
N LEU A 46 4.79 2.00 1.04
CA LEU A 46 3.88 1.16 0.27
C LEU A 46 3.73 1.67 -1.17
N LYS A 47 3.51 2.98 -1.35
CA LYS A 47 3.43 3.64 -2.66
C LYS A 47 4.69 3.44 -3.51
N ASN A 48 5.86 3.45 -2.88
CA ASN A 48 7.15 3.33 -3.55
C ASN A 48 7.64 1.86 -3.69
N THR A 49 6.77 0.88 -3.38
CA THR A 49 7.11 -0.54 -3.54
C THR A 49 7.26 -0.87 -5.02
N LYS A 50 8.46 -1.29 -5.43
CA LYS A 50 8.79 -1.54 -6.84
C LYS A 50 8.32 -2.89 -7.36
N CYS A 51 8.27 -3.90 -6.50
CA CYS A 51 7.83 -5.23 -6.87
C CYS A 51 7.05 -5.87 -5.72
N TYR A 52 5.93 -6.51 -6.05
CA TYR A 52 5.17 -7.29 -5.07
C TYR A 52 4.31 -8.36 -5.75
N SER A 53 3.88 -9.32 -4.94
CA SER A 53 2.85 -10.29 -5.28
C SER A 53 1.76 -10.31 -4.20
N SER A 54 0.52 -10.62 -4.59
CA SER A 54 -0.60 -10.74 -3.66
C SER A 54 -1.69 -11.65 -4.22
N LYS A 55 -2.34 -12.41 -3.36
CA LYS A 55 -3.66 -12.96 -3.68
C LYS A 55 -4.71 -11.88 -3.44
N VAL A 56 -5.57 -11.67 -4.41
CA VAL A 56 -6.58 -10.60 -4.34
C VAL A 56 -7.96 -11.18 -4.61
N GLU A 57 -8.89 -10.89 -3.71
CA GLU A 57 -10.30 -11.26 -3.86
C GLU A 57 -11.11 -9.99 -4.09
N TYR A 58 -11.80 -9.93 -5.22
CA TYR A 58 -12.75 -8.87 -5.54
C TYR A 58 -14.16 -9.31 -5.16
N VAL A 59 -14.91 -8.42 -4.55
CA VAL A 59 -16.33 -8.56 -4.29
C VAL A 59 -17.05 -7.39 -4.97
N PHE A 60 -17.69 -7.66 -6.08
CA PHE A 60 -18.51 -6.69 -6.82
C PHE A 60 -19.91 -6.66 -6.24
N LYS A 61 -20.38 -5.48 -5.85
CA LYS A 61 -21.71 -5.28 -5.29
C LYS A 61 -22.59 -4.47 -6.23
N ASN A 62 -23.72 -5.02 -6.58
CA ASN A 62 -24.80 -4.28 -7.22
C ASN A 62 -26.03 -4.23 -6.29
N SER A 63 -27.14 -3.66 -6.76
CA SER A 63 -28.35 -3.52 -5.93
C SER A 63 -29.06 -4.84 -5.61
N LYS A 64 -28.78 -5.91 -6.34
CA LYS A 64 -29.53 -7.19 -6.25
C LYS A 64 -28.66 -8.41 -5.97
N SER A 65 -27.36 -8.33 -6.25
CA SER A 65 -26.45 -9.47 -6.15
C SER A 65 -25.03 -9.02 -5.81
N GLN A 66 -24.22 -9.97 -5.40
CA GLN A 66 -22.78 -9.80 -5.33
C GLN A 66 -22.09 -10.91 -6.11
N PHE A 67 -20.97 -10.57 -6.73
CA PHE A 67 -20.12 -11.49 -7.46
C PHE A 67 -18.72 -11.45 -6.84
N LYS A 68 -18.08 -12.61 -6.71
CA LYS A 68 -16.72 -12.73 -6.18
C LYS A 68 -15.76 -13.28 -7.21
N GLU A 69 -14.58 -12.74 -7.26
CA GLU A 69 -13.51 -13.20 -8.13
C GLU A 69 -12.17 -13.21 -7.39
N SER A 70 -11.43 -14.31 -7.52
CA SER A 70 -10.13 -14.50 -6.90
C SER A 70 -9.04 -14.49 -7.93
N THR A 71 -7.97 -13.75 -7.66
CA THR A 71 -6.83 -13.57 -8.56
C THR A 71 -5.51 -13.69 -7.81
N ILE A 72 -4.43 -13.92 -8.56
CA ILE A 72 -3.07 -13.63 -8.09
C ILE A 72 -2.57 -12.44 -8.89
N GLN A 73 -2.01 -11.47 -8.20
CA GLN A 73 -1.46 -10.27 -8.80
C GLN A 73 0.04 -10.20 -8.61
N TYR A 74 0.72 -9.74 -9.64
CA TYR A 74 2.14 -9.41 -9.65
C TYR A 74 2.30 -8.00 -10.19
N TYR A 75 3.12 -7.22 -9.53
CA TYR A 75 3.48 -5.88 -9.96
C TYR A 75 4.99 -5.73 -10.02
N SER A 76 5.48 -5.15 -11.10
CA SER A 76 6.85 -4.70 -11.25
C SER A 76 6.86 -3.32 -11.90
N PHE A 77 7.51 -2.36 -11.26
CA PHE A 77 7.64 -0.99 -11.77
C PHE A 77 8.19 -0.94 -13.20
N ASP A 78 9.17 -1.81 -13.51
CA ASP A 78 9.84 -1.80 -14.81
C ASP A 78 9.13 -2.67 -15.86
N LYS A 79 8.31 -3.66 -15.45
CA LYS A 79 7.75 -4.68 -16.35
C LYS A 79 6.23 -4.56 -16.53
N GLY A 80 5.56 -3.88 -15.61
CA GLY A 80 4.10 -3.72 -15.61
C GLY A 80 3.38 -4.55 -14.56
N SER A 81 2.13 -4.84 -14.80
CA SER A 81 1.24 -5.51 -13.87
C SER A 81 0.65 -6.77 -14.52
N ARG A 82 0.54 -7.85 -13.73
CA ARG A 82 -0.04 -9.12 -14.19
C ARG A 82 -1.15 -9.57 -13.23
N ILE A 83 -2.24 -10.08 -13.78
CA ILE A 83 -3.35 -10.69 -13.05
C ILE A 83 -3.61 -12.09 -13.59
N GLU A 84 -3.60 -13.07 -12.71
CA GLU A 84 -4.01 -14.44 -13.00
C GLU A 84 -5.36 -14.74 -12.33
N PHE A 85 -6.35 -15.08 -13.11
CA PHE A 85 -7.70 -15.43 -12.63
C PHE A 85 -7.75 -16.89 -12.21
N LYS A 86 -8.36 -17.18 -11.06
CA LYS A 86 -8.40 -18.54 -10.48
C LYS A 86 -9.79 -19.19 -10.54
N ASN A 87 -10.80 -18.48 -11.04
CA ASN A 87 -12.17 -18.97 -11.08
C ASN A 87 -12.53 -19.55 -12.45
N GLY A 88 -12.27 -20.84 -12.64
CA GLY A 88 -12.83 -21.64 -13.75
C GLY A 88 -12.16 -21.50 -15.11
N TYR A 89 -11.71 -20.34 -15.50
CA TYR A 89 -10.95 -20.10 -16.72
C TYR A 89 -9.54 -19.69 -16.38
N ASN A 90 -8.55 -20.37 -16.99
CA ASN A 90 -7.16 -19.95 -16.91
C ASN A 90 -6.97 -18.70 -17.76
N ARG A 91 -7.30 -17.55 -17.20
CA ARG A 91 -7.09 -16.27 -17.85
C ARG A 91 -5.97 -15.51 -17.16
N VAL A 92 -5.09 -14.96 -17.98
CA VAL A 92 -4.01 -14.08 -17.56
C VAL A 92 -4.16 -12.76 -18.29
N LYS A 93 -3.97 -11.65 -17.58
CA LYS A 93 -3.88 -10.32 -18.17
C LYS A 93 -2.56 -9.68 -17.76
N VAL A 94 -1.80 -9.20 -18.73
CA VAL A 94 -0.56 -8.43 -18.52
C VAL A 94 -0.78 -7.02 -19.03
N TYR A 95 -0.69 -6.05 -18.13
CA TYR A 95 -0.85 -4.62 -18.42
C TYR A 95 0.54 -4.00 -18.60
N LYS A 96 0.81 -3.49 -19.81
CA LYS A 96 2.08 -2.86 -20.13
C LYS A 96 1.87 -1.67 -21.07
N GLY A 97 2.23 -0.48 -20.62
CA GLY A 97 1.96 0.75 -21.38
C GLY A 97 0.45 0.96 -21.59
N GLU A 98 0.03 1.07 -22.85
CA GLU A 98 -1.37 1.30 -23.24
C GLU A 98 -2.11 0.01 -23.62
N GLU A 99 -1.46 -1.14 -23.47
CA GLU A 99 -1.98 -2.42 -23.94
C GLU A 99 -2.18 -3.40 -22.78
N ILE A 100 -3.15 -4.31 -22.97
CA ILE A 100 -3.39 -5.46 -22.13
C ILE A 100 -3.23 -6.69 -23.02
N LYS A 101 -2.16 -7.45 -22.77
CA LYS A 101 -2.03 -8.80 -23.35
C LYS A 101 -2.91 -9.75 -22.53
N VAL A 102 -3.83 -10.44 -23.18
CA VAL A 102 -4.72 -11.42 -22.57
C VAL A 102 -4.38 -12.79 -23.12
N GLU A 103 -4.24 -13.75 -22.23
CA GLU A 103 -4.06 -15.17 -22.54
C GLU A 103 -5.20 -15.94 -21.88
N GLU A 104 -5.95 -16.71 -22.68
CA GLU A 104 -7.05 -17.54 -22.22
C GLU A 104 -6.77 -19.02 -22.55
N ASN A 105 -6.96 -19.89 -21.57
CA ASN A 105 -6.78 -21.35 -21.71
C ASN A 105 -5.42 -21.78 -22.28
N ALA A 106 -4.39 -20.98 -22.13
CA ALA A 106 -3.02 -21.22 -22.65
C ALA A 106 -2.90 -21.35 -24.19
N THR A 107 -3.95 -21.03 -24.94
CA THR A 107 -4.00 -21.17 -26.40
C THR A 107 -4.38 -19.88 -27.11
N ASP A 108 -5.26 -19.10 -26.53
CA ASP A 108 -5.83 -17.91 -27.17
C ASP A 108 -5.14 -16.67 -26.61
N GLU A 109 -4.36 -15.98 -27.46
CA GLU A 109 -3.72 -14.72 -27.11
C GLU A 109 -4.33 -13.59 -27.94
N TYR A 110 -4.64 -12.46 -27.28
CA TYR A 110 -5.08 -11.24 -27.93
C TYR A 110 -4.67 -10.00 -27.13
N ILE A 111 -4.70 -8.85 -27.81
CA ILE A 111 -4.33 -7.56 -27.23
C ILE A 111 -5.59 -6.69 -27.14
N LEU A 112 -5.76 -6.04 -26.00
CA LEU A 112 -6.82 -5.07 -25.73
C LEU A 112 -6.23 -3.72 -25.40
N ASP A 113 -7.00 -2.66 -25.69
CA ASP A 113 -6.71 -1.33 -25.17
C ASP A 113 -6.93 -1.28 -23.65
N LYS A 114 -6.02 -0.64 -22.92
CA LYS A 114 -6.10 -0.59 -21.45
C LYS A 114 -7.37 0.09 -20.94
N ASN A 115 -7.99 0.97 -21.74
CA ASN A 115 -9.23 1.66 -21.34
C ASN A 115 -10.45 0.74 -21.26
N ILE A 116 -10.37 -0.47 -21.82
CA ILE A 116 -11.44 -1.47 -21.73
C ILE A 116 -11.53 -2.07 -20.32
N ASP A 117 -10.41 -2.15 -19.61
CA ASP A 117 -10.36 -2.73 -18.26
C ASP A 117 -9.89 -1.70 -17.24
N ILE A 118 -10.85 -0.98 -16.67
CA ILE A 118 -10.59 0.03 -15.65
C ILE A 118 -10.74 -0.50 -14.21
N ILE A 119 -11.30 -1.70 -14.04
CA ILE A 119 -11.70 -2.20 -12.72
C ILE A 119 -10.57 -2.99 -12.05
N TYR A 120 -10.04 -4.00 -12.73
CA TYR A 120 -9.01 -4.85 -12.13
C TYR A 120 -7.71 -4.09 -11.77
N PRO A 121 -7.26 -3.13 -12.61
CA PRO A 121 -6.12 -2.30 -12.25
C PRO A 121 -6.28 -1.45 -11.00
N LEU A 122 -7.51 -1.19 -10.53
CA LEU A 122 -7.76 -0.46 -9.29
C LEU A 122 -7.20 -1.17 -8.05
N ALA A 123 -6.96 -2.47 -8.10
CA ALA A 123 -6.37 -3.18 -6.98
C ALA A 123 -4.84 -3.04 -6.89
N PHE A 124 -4.18 -2.55 -7.93
CA PHE A 124 -2.73 -2.29 -7.83
C PHE A 124 -2.48 -1.07 -6.96
N ILE A 125 -1.60 -1.24 -5.98
CA ILE A 125 -1.38 -0.25 -4.91
C ILE A 125 -0.87 1.08 -5.46
N GLU A 126 -0.02 1.05 -6.48
CA GLU A 126 0.47 2.26 -7.14
C GLU A 126 -0.67 3.03 -7.82
N ASN A 127 -1.64 2.33 -8.42
CA ASN A 127 -2.82 2.98 -9.02
C ASN A 127 -3.72 3.59 -7.96
N VAL A 128 -3.95 2.88 -6.85
CA VAL A 128 -4.73 3.39 -5.72
C VAL A 128 -4.07 4.64 -5.15
N LEU A 129 -2.81 4.55 -4.76
CA LEU A 129 -2.07 5.61 -4.08
C LEU A 129 -1.57 6.73 -5.03
N SER A 130 -1.83 6.62 -6.34
CA SER A 130 -1.65 7.73 -7.28
C SER A 130 -2.78 8.76 -7.21
N ASN A 131 -3.94 8.38 -6.69
CA ASN A 131 -5.08 9.29 -6.55
C ASN A 131 -4.85 10.30 -5.42
N PRO A 132 -5.44 11.51 -5.51
CA PRO A 132 -5.34 12.50 -4.44
C PRO A 132 -5.93 11.98 -3.13
N GLN A 133 -5.16 12.10 -2.05
CA GLN A 133 -5.62 11.80 -0.70
C GLN A 133 -6.68 12.82 -0.25
N ASP A 134 -7.74 12.34 0.39
CA ASP A 134 -8.84 13.15 0.91
C ASP A 134 -8.79 13.19 2.45
N GLY A 135 -8.06 14.15 3.00
CA GLY A 135 -7.87 14.30 4.44
C GLY A 135 -6.66 13.55 5.00
N ASP A 136 -6.62 13.43 6.33
CA ASP A 136 -5.52 12.82 7.06
C ASP A 136 -5.63 11.29 7.12
N ILE A 137 -4.50 10.62 7.30
CA ILE A 137 -4.44 9.18 7.55
C ILE A 137 -4.97 8.91 8.97
N LYS A 138 -6.02 8.10 9.08
CA LYS A 138 -6.66 7.75 10.34
C LYS A 138 -6.18 6.41 10.85
N GLU A 139 -5.94 6.31 12.16
CA GLU A 139 -5.76 5.01 12.81
C GLU A 139 -7.13 4.47 13.24
N VAL A 140 -7.47 3.30 12.74
CA VAL A 140 -8.77 2.68 13.01
C VAL A 140 -8.60 1.25 13.54
N LYS A 141 -9.52 0.84 14.41
CA LYS A 141 -9.74 -0.56 14.77
C LYS A 141 -10.96 -1.03 13.98
N ALA A 142 -10.84 -2.14 13.31
CA ALA A 142 -11.92 -2.66 12.48
C ALA A 142 -12.50 -3.96 13.07
N ASP A 143 -13.81 -4.12 12.98
CA ASP A 143 -14.52 -5.31 13.50
C ASP A 143 -14.14 -6.60 12.77
N TRP A 144 -13.59 -6.47 11.56
CA TRP A 144 -13.13 -7.58 10.72
C TRP A 144 -11.68 -8.00 10.97
N GLY A 145 -10.97 -7.37 11.94
CA GLY A 145 -9.57 -7.68 12.24
C GLY A 145 -9.16 -7.26 13.64
N GLN A 146 -8.13 -7.90 14.19
CA GLN A 146 -7.65 -7.66 15.55
C GLN A 146 -6.56 -6.59 15.65
N GLY A 147 -6.14 -6.00 14.52
CA GLY A 147 -5.03 -5.04 14.43
C GLY A 147 -5.46 -3.58 14.48
N VAL A 148 -4.46 -2.71 14.44
CA VAL A 148 -4.62 -1.29 14.14
C VAL A 148 -4.33 -1.10 12.65
N TYR A 149 -5.25 -0.44 11.96
CA TYR A 149 -5.16 -0.20 10.53
C TYR A 149 -5.02 1.29 10.26
N LEU A 150 -4.28 1.62 9.22
CA LEU A 150 -4.23 2.97 8.66
C LEU A 150 -5.30 3.04 7.57
N GLN A 151 -6.27 3.90 7.74
CA GLN A 151 -7.26 4.22 6.71
C GLN A 151 -6.80 5.44 5.95
N VAL A 152 -6.72 5.30 4.63
CA VAL A 152 -6.41 6.37 3.68
C VAL A 152 -7.59 6.55 2.76
N ASP A 153 -8.22 7.72 2.85
CA ASP A 153 -9.33 8.10 1.99
C ASP A 153 -8.79 8.79 0.74
N MET A 154 -9.31 8.46 -0.44
CA MET A 154 -8.86 9.01 -1.73
C MET A 154 -10.04 9.36 -2.61
N LYS A 155 -9.87 10.36 -3.46
CA LYS A 155 -10.85 10.76 -4.47
C LYS A 155 -10.42 10.29 -5.84
N TYR A 156 -11.31 9.62 -6.56
CA TYR A 156 -11.13 9.37 -7.98
C TYR A 156 -11.57 10.59 -8.78
N SER A 157 -10.68 11.12 -9.62
CA SER A 157 -10.96 12.29 -10.46
C SER A 157 -11.78 11.99 -11.71
N GLY A 158 -12.22 10.74 -11.90
CA GLY A 158 -12.93 10.28 -13.09
C GLY A 158 -14.41 10.71 -13.10
N LYS A 159 -14.99 10.80 -14.30
CA LYS A 159 -16.43 11.08 -14.51
C LYS A 159 -17.36 9.91 -14.16
N ASN A 160 -16.81 8.81 -13.61
CA ASN A 160 -17.58 7.62 -13.29
C ASN A 160 -18.18 7.73 -11.88
N LYS A 161 -19.46 8.05 -11.78
CA LYS A 161 -20.19 8.15 -10.51
C LYS A 161 -20.17 6.87 -9.64
N HIS A 162 -19.85 5.71 -10.22
CA HIS A 162 -19.73 4.46 -9.50
C HIS A 162 -18.32 4.24 -8.89
N LEU A 163 -17.35 5.08 -9.25
CA LEU A 163 -15.97 5.02 -8.80
C LEU A 163 -15.56 6.42 -8.34
N ASN A 164 -16.13 6.90 -7.23
CA ASN A 164 -15.95 8.27 -6.77
C ASN A 164 -14.89 8.38 -5.68
N LYS A 165 -14.88 7.43 -4.75
CA LYS A 165 -13.97 7.41 -3.60
C LYS A 165 -13.37 6.03 -3.41
N ALA A 166 -12.21 6.01 -2.78
CA ALA A 166 -11.60 4.79 -2.28
C ALA A 166 -11.19 4.96 -0.80
N GLU A 167 -11.33 3.89 -0.04
CA GLU A 167 -10.83 3.76 1.32
C GLU A 167 -9.86 2.59 1.37
N LEU A 168 -8.57 2.87 1.47
CA LEU A 168 -7.53 1.86 1.62
C LEU A 168 -7.21 1.64 3.09
N TYR A 169 -7.20 0.38 3.51
CA TYR A 169 -6.82 -0.05 4.85
C TYR A 169 -5.50 -0.80 4.80
N VAL A 170 -4.52 -0.33 5.55
CA VAL A 170 -3.17 -0.89 5.65
C VAL A 170 -2.94 -1.38 7.07
N ASP A 171 -2.51 -2.63 7.24
CA ASP A 171 -2.08 -3.13 8.56
C ASP A 171 -0.85 -2.33 9.00
N LYS A 172 -1.00 -1.57 10.10
CA LYS A 172 0.04 -0.67 10.60
C LYS A 172 1.31 -1.40 11.01
N ASN A 173 1.16 -2.61 11.60
CA ASN A 173 2.31 -3.39 12.09
C ASN A 173 3.03 -4.11 10.95
N LYS A 174 2.28 -4.74 10.05
CA LYS A 174 2.84 -5.48 8.91
C LYS A 174 3.21 -4.59 7.73
N LYS A 175 2.69 -3.34 7.70
CA LYS A 175 2.89 -2.36 6.63
C LYS A 175 2.48 -2.89 5.25
N VAL A 176 1.35 -3.62 5.21
CA VAL A 176 0.81 -4.22 3.99
C VAL A 176 -0.67 -3.85 3.81
N PRO A 177 -1.16 -3.71 2.57
CA PRO A 177 -2.58 -3.48 2.32
C PRO A 177 -3.38 -4.72 2.73
N VAL A 178 -4.57 -4.51 3.25
CA VAL A 178 -5.48 -5.60 3.66
C VAL A 178 -6.85 -5.47 3.02
N LEU A 179 -7.31 -4.25 2.79
CA LEU A 179 -8.65 -4.00 2.27
C LEU A 179 -8.66 -2.69 1.48
N LEU A 180 -9.35 -2.69 0.35
CA LEU A 180 -9.71 -1.49 -0.40
C LEU A 180 -11.21 -1.52 -0.66
N LYS A 181 -11.89 -0.43 -0.31
CA LYS A 181 -13.30 -0.23 -0.65
C LYS A 181 -13.40 0.85 -1.70
N ILE A 182 -14.17 0.61 -2.73
CA ILE A 182 -14.50 1.59 -3.77
C ILE A 182 -15.96 1.95 -3.64
N LEU A 183 -16.22 3.24 -3.47
CA LEU A 183 -17.52 3.81 -3.17
C LEU A 183 -18.02 4.64 -4.35
N ASP A 184 -19.33 4.68 -4.51
CA ASP A 184 -19.97 5.60 -5.44
C ASP A 184 -20.17 7.00 -4.83
N ASP A 185 -20.78 7.91 -5.58
CA ASP A 185 -21.10 9.27 -5.19
C ASP A 185 -22.07 9.36 -3.99
N SER A 186 -22.81 8.30 -3.72
CA SER A 186 -23.70 8.16 -2.56
C SER A 186 -23.03 7.47 -1.35
N ASN A 187 -21.69 7.28 -1.39
CA ASN A 187 -20.90 6.52 -0.41
C ASN A 187 -21.32 5.04 -0.25
N LYS A 188 -21.94 4.45 -1.27
CA LYS A 188 -22.30 3.05 -1.27
C LYS A 188 -21.12 2.22 -1.79
N GLU A 189 -20.77 1.14 -1.09
CA GLU A 189 -19.74 0.20 -1.52
C GLU A 189 -20.13 -0.47 -2.84
N ARG A 190 -19.28 -0.35 -3.85
CA ARG A 190 -19.44 -0.96 -5.18
C ARG A 190 -18.48 -2.10 -5.39
N ILE A 191 -17.24 -1.94 -4.92
CA ILE A 191 -16.22 -2.96 -5.03
C ILE A 191 -15.51 -3.04 -3.68
N ILE A 192 -15.33 -4.24 -3.17
CA ILE A 192 -14.47 -4.52 -2.02
C ILE A 192 -13.35 -5.42 -2.51
N ILE A 193 -12.13 -5.07 -2.18
CA ILE A 193 -10.93 -5.78 -2.61
C ILE A 193 -10.15 -6.17 -1.37
N PHE A 194 -9.98 -7.47 -1.15
CA PHE A 194 -9.19 -8.02 -0.07
C PHE A 194 -7.82 -8.43 -0.58
N TYR A 195 -6.78 -7.99 0.11
CA TYR A 195 -5.40 -8.40 -0.14
C TYR A 195 -5.02 -9.51 0.85
N LYS A 196 -4.57 -10.63 0.32
CA LYS A 196 -4.10 -11.78 1.10
C LYS A 196 -2.68 -12.12 0.67
N ASP A 197 -1.85 -12.56 1.61
CA ASP A 197 -0.48 -12.99 1.33
C ASP A 197 0.34 -11.94 0.55
N PHE A 198 0.12 -10.64 0.83
CA PHE A 198 0.88 -9.56 0.20
C PHE A 198 2.36 -9.69 0.55
N LYS A 199 3.22 -9.75 -0.45
CA LYS A 199 4.67 -9.88 -0.30
C LYS A 199 5.38 -8.84 -1.14
N LYS A 200 6.23 -8.03 -0.50
CA LYS A 200 7.21 -7.20 -1.20
C LYS A 200 8.32 -8.09 -1.71
N GLU A 201 8.60 -8.02 -3.00
CA GLU A 201 9.61 -8.83 -3.68
C GLU A 201 10.80 -7.95 -4.06
N LYS A 202 11.99 -8.54 -4.12
CA LYS A 202 13.17 -7.82 -4.65
C LYS A 202 13.14 -7.75 -6.16
N PHE A 203 12.67 -8.82 -6.79
CA PHE A 203 12.49 -8.95 -8.24
C PHE A 203 11.41 -10.00 -8.52
N LEU A 204 10.81 -9.91 -9.69
CA LEU A 204 9.88 -10.90 -10.22
C LEU A 204 10.49 -11.50 -11.49
N ASN A 205 10.18 -12.78 -11.77
CA ASN A 205 10.67 -13.48 -12.95
C ASN A 205 10.18 -12.78 -14.23
N ASP A 206 11.07 -12.64 -15.21
CA ASP A 206 10.75 -12.00 -16.51
C ASP A 206 9.65 -12.74 -17.28
N ASN A 207 9.55 -14.05 -17.13
CA ASN A 207 8.53 -14.87 -17.77
C ASN A 207 7.10 -14.60 -17.27
N LEU A 208 6.94 -13.75 -16.26
CA LEU A 208 5.62 -13.34 -15.80
C LEU A 208 4.99 -12.22 -16.66
N PHE A 209 5.79 -11.49 -17.46
CA PHE A 209 5.34 -10.27 -18.16
C PHE A 209 5.53 -10.32 -19.67
#